data_ae4f669a81edc4ff74cca4ad02cfd04b
#
_entry.id   ae4f669a81edc4ff74cca4ad02cfd04b
#
_cell.length_a   1.000
_cell.length_b   1.000
_cell.length_c   1.000
_cell.angle_alpha   90.00
_cell.angle_beta   90.00
_cell.angle_gamma   90.00
#
_symmetry.space_group_name_H-M   'P 1'
#
loop_
_entity.id
_entity.type
_entity.pdbx_description
1 polymer ?
#
loop_
_entity_poly.entity_id
_entity_poly.type
_entity_poly.pdbx_seq_one_letter_code
_entity_poly.pdbx_strand_id
1 'polypeptide(L)'
;MKLSKKFVVGLAATAIVGSIGITAASAATIVAGGATFPLNLMESCRATFAGDTTANAAGDKIDYTGVGSGTGRANFFKNDYKFAMSDSLWKTSEITTAGSPRTASNFVFMPLIAGAINVAYNLEGVKPAGTVLQMSSATVAKIFAAQITKWNDPAILADNPVAAQPLLLGLNGQAKIALAKKSATKATLTATLTKKVVDNKTKNLIITSSVDGGKTVKKIYNKKPVAGKLTLSVPYAVGTIYSVTLDKALLGTVSVDATAITLPDTPITVYKRKDTSGTTNNFANYLNKTQPTIWNKVTNDAFDTAFPGTVPTDGSFVAAQGNDGVANGVMGKNGAIGYAEVSFVNERQLAGKTIASAKIKNGAGEFLAGSSKGASLAVGAAATDAATGIVTFNYENTVAGAYPITAVSYGMANTAAFDTTANNTIVKNYVNYVLDTCAPAVAELKGYAPLPTSLVTISKALAAKIGA
;
A
#
# COMPACT_ATOMS: atom_id res chain seq x y z
N MET A 1 -23.01 48.26 -69.99
CA MET A 1 -22.58 49.61 -70.44
C MET A 1 -21.53 50.08 -69.44
N LYS A 2 -20.31 50.09 -69.92
CA LYS A 2 -19.15 50.99 -69.76
C LYS A 2 -18.86 51.62 -68.38
N LEU A 3 -17.68 51.27 -67.86
CA LEU A 3 -16.51 52.05 -67.47
C LEU A 3 -16.69 53.02 -66.29
N SER A 4 -15.73 53.14 -65.38
CA SER A 4 -14.28 53.32 -65.51
C SER A 4 -13.51 53.23 -64.20
N LYS A 5 -12.24 52.90 -64.34
CA LYS A 5 -11.18 52.85 -63.35
C LYS A 5 -10.85 54.21 -62.73
N LYS A 6 -10.51 54.22 -61.43
CA LYS A 6 -9.47 55.15 -60.91
C LYS A 6 -8.59 54.41 -59.90
N PHE A 7 -7.30 54.38 -60.22
CA PHE A 7 -6.19 53.99 -59.36
C PHE A 7 -5.97 55.04 -58.28
N VAL A 8 -5.82 54.60 -57.03
CA VAL A 8 -5.12 55.41 -56.02
C VAL A 8 -4.03 54.53 -55.40
N VAL A 9 -2.80 54.93 -55.62
CA VAL A 9 -1.57 54.38 -55.06
C VAL A 9 -1.49 54.89 -53.60
N GLY A 10 -1.64 54.04 -52.65
CA GLY A 10 -1.39 54.31 -51.21
C GLY A 10 -0.18 53.52 -50.74
N LEU A 11 0.85 54.21 -50.30
CA LEU A 11 2.05 53.64 -49.68
C LEU A 11 1.65 52.85 -48.47
N ALA A 12 1.81 51.53 -48.49
CA ALA A 12 1.67 50.67 -47.31
C ALA A 12 3.05 50.57 -46.62
N ALA A 13 3.17 51.20 -45.47
CA ALA A 13 4.26 50.94 -44.54
C ALA A 13 4.07 49.54 -43.96
N THR A 14 4.93 48.61 -44.32
CA THR A 14 4.97 47.25 -43.74
C THR A 14 5.56 47.33 -42.35
N ALA A 15 4.71 47.35 -41.32
CA ALA A 15 5.12 47.05 -39.95
C ALA A 15 5.38 45.54 -39.87
N ILE A 16 6.64 45.13 -39.82
CA ILE A 16 7.05 43.78 -39.46
C ILE A 16 6.79 43.64 -37.97
N VAL A 17 5.59 43.15 -37.60
CA VAL A 17 5.34 42.62 -36.27
C VAL A 17 6.05 41.26 -36.19
N GLY A 18 7.25 41.30 -35.62
CA GLY A 18 7.93 40.07 -35.23
C GLY A 18 7.05 39.27 -34.27
N SER A 19 6.33 38.31 -34.78
CA SER A 19 5.72 37.28 -33.95
C SER A 19 6.88 36.51 -33.28
N ILE A 20 7.20 36.86 -32.04
CA ILE A 20 7.94 35.98 -31.16
C ILE A 20 7.04 34.75 -31.01
N GLY A 21 7.31 33.75 -31.83
CA GLY A 21 6.67 32.44 -31.71
C GLY A 21 7.03 31.88 -30.34
N ILE A 22 6.13 32.05 -29.39
CA ILE A 22 6.18 31.24 -28.19
C ILE A 22 5.92 29.83 -28.69
N THR A 23 6.98 29.07 -28.94
CA THR A 23 6.87 27.63 -29.14
C THR A 23 6.34 27.09 -27.82
N ALA A 24 5.06 26.79 -27.79
CA ALA A 24 4.49 26.02 -26.66
C ALA A 24 5.37 24.78 -26.52
N ALA A 25 6.08 24.69 -25.42
CA ALA A 25 6.87 23.49 -25.12
C ALA A 25 5.91 22.31 -25.19
N SER A 26 6.17 21.37 -26.09
CA SER A 26 5.37 20.14 -26.18
C SER A 26 5.58 19.35 -24.91
N ALA A 27 4.50 18.91 -24.30
CA ALA A 27 4.53 18.04 -23.11
C ALA A 27 5.43 16.83 -23.37
N ALA A 28 6.43 16.62 -22.53
CA ALA A 28 7.32 15.47 -22.60
C ALA A 28 6.78 14.29 -21.79
N THR A 29 7.24 13.09 -22.13
CA THR A 29 6.91 11.88 -21.36
C THR A 29 8.18 11.23 -20.83
N ILE A 30 8.27 11.08 -19.52
CA ILE A 30 9.36 10.42 -18.83
C ILE A 30 9.01 8.94 -18.65
N VAL A 31 9.80 8.08 -19.26
CA VAL A 31 9.67 6.62 -19.05
C VAL A 31 10.23 6.25 -17.69
N ALA A 32 9.37 5.61 -16.88
CA ALA A 32 9.64 5.27 -15.50
C ALA A 32 9.06 3.89 -15.12
N GLY A 33 9.47 3.35 -14.00
CA GLY A 33 8.87 2.10 -13.51
C GLY A 33 9.62 1.50 -12.34
N GLY A 34 9.20 0.32 -11.92
CA GLY A 34 9.85 -0.40 -10.83
C GLY A 34 8.87 -1.03 -9.86
N ALA A 35 9.04 -0.76 -8.58
CA ALA A 35 8.26 -1.35 -7.51
C ALA A 35 6.75 -1.27 -7.77
N THR A 36 6.05 -2.38 -7.55
CA THR A 36 4.57 -2.40 -7.57
C THR A 36 3.97 -1.99 -6.23
N PHE A 37 4.77 -1.91 -5.17
CA PHE A 37 4.32 -1.47 -3.86
C PHE A 37 3.69 -0.06 -3.90
N PRO A 38 4.33 0.99 -4.46
CA PRO A 38 3.77 2.32 -4.51
C PRO A 38 2.79 2.55 -5.67
N LEU A 39 2.47 1.54 -6.49
CA LEU A 39 1.81 1.71 -7.79
C LEU A 39 0.50 2.49 -7.69
N ASN A 40 -0.40 2.12 -6.77
CA ASN A 40 -1.71 2.77 -6.63
C ASN A 40 -1.61 4.25 -6.22
N LEU A 41 -0.55 4.63 -5.47
CA LEU A 41 -0.26 6.03 -5.18
C LEU A 41 0.33 6.73 -6.40
N MET A 42 1.31 6.10 -7.05
CA MET A 42 1.97 6.67 -8.24
C MET A 42 0.98 6.92 -9.37
N GLU A 43 0.01 6.02 -9.58
CA GLU A 43 -1.07 6.22 -10.54
C GLU A 43 -1.88 7.51 -10.24
N SER A 44 -2.20 7.73 -8.97
CA SER A 44 -2.90 8.95 -8.57
C SER A 44 -2.02 10.20 -8.73
N CYS A 45 -0.75 10.13 -8.31
CA CYS A 45 0.16 11.28 -8.36
C CYS A 45 0.53 11.67 -9.79
N ARG A 46 0.78 10.70 -10.69
CA ARG A 46 1.11 11.00 -12.09
C ARG A 46 -0.07 11.62 -12.84
N ALA A 47 -1.28 11.14 -12.56
CA ALA A 47 -2.49 11.68 -13.18
C ALA A 47 -2.76 13.13 -12.75
N THR A 48 -2.59 13.44 -11.46
CA THR A 48 -2.77 14.81 -10.96
C THR A 48 -1.61 15.73 -11.32
N PHE A 49 -0.36 15.24 -11.36
CA PHE A 49 0.81 16.00 -11.81
C PHE A 49 0.67 16.50 -13.22
N ALA A 50 0.18 15.67 -14.14
CA ALA A 50 0.00 16.05 -15.56
C ALA A 50 -0.96 17.25 -15.75
N GLY A 51 -1.89 17.47 -14.81
CA GLY A 51 -2.84 18.58 -14.82
C GLY A 51 -2.48 19.75 -13.90
N ASP A 52 -1.41 19.66 -13.13
CA ASP A 52 -1.02 20.72 -12.17
C ASP A 52 -0.17 21.79 -12.86
N THR A 53 -0.77 22.92 -13.18
CA THR A 53 -0.09 24.03 -13.87
C THR A 53 0.96 24.74 -13.03
N THR A 54 1.00 24.54 -11.71
CA THR A 54 1.99 25.12 -10.80
C THR A 54 3.27 24.29 -10.77
N ALA A 55 3.13 22.97 -10.59
CA ALA A 55 4.27 22.06 -10.55
C ALA A 55 4.71 21.61 -11.94
N ASN A 56 3.85 21.71 -12.96
CA ASN A 56 4.02 21.15 -14.29
C ASN A 56 3.31 21.99 -15.37
N ALA A 57 3.78 23.20 -15.58
CA ALA A 57 3.18 24.13 -16.55
C ALA A 57 3.15 23.62 -18.00
N ALA A 58 4.07 22.72 -18.36
CA ALA A 58 4.15 22.12 -19.71
C ALA A 58 3.21 20.93 -19.91
N GLY A 59 2.59 20.41 -18.83
CA GLY A 59 1.74 19.22 -18.89
C GLY A 59 2.51 17.92 -19.11
N ASP A 60 3.77 17.85 -18.68
CA ASP A 60 4.65 16.69 -18.82
C ASP A 60 4.06 15.45 -18.12
N LYS A 61 4.42 14.28 -18.60
CA LYS A 61 3.87 13.00 -18.12
C LYS A 61 4.95 12.08 -17.56
N ILE A 62 4.61 11.38 -16.53
CA ILE A 62 5.40 10.26 -16.03
C ILE A 62 4.69 8.96 -16.45
N ASP A 63 5.31 8.19 -17.31
CA ASP A 63 4.83 6.88 -17.73
C ASP A 63 5.47 5.81 -16.85
N TYR A 64 4.76 5.47 -15.75
CA TYR A 64 5.25 4.55 -14.73
C TYR A 64 4.65 3.16 -14.90
N THR A 65 5.52 2.14 -15.02
CA THR A 65 5.11 0.74 -15.13
C THR A 65 5.56 -0.08 -13.91
N GLY A 66 4.64 -0.75 -13.25
CA GLY A 66 4.91 -1.65 -12.13
C GLY A 66 5.48 -2.99 -12.56
N VAL A 67 6.81 -3.12 -12.59
CA VAL A 67 7.53 -4.32 -13.06
C VAL A 67 8.29 -5.07 -11.95
N GLY A 68 8.24 -4.57 -10.72
CA GLY A 68 9.01 -5.03 -9.56
C GLY A 68 10.31 -4.24 -9.37
N SER A 69 10.75 -4.16 -8.11
CA SER A 69 11.91 -3.34 -7.70
C SER A 69 13.20 -3.71 -8.43
N GLY A 70 13.51 -5.00 -8.53
CA GLY A 70 14.74 -5.46 -9.19
C GLY A 70 14.77 -5.11 -10.67
N THR A 71 13.68 -5.33 -11.40
CA THR A 71 13.55 -4.95 -12.82
C THR A 71 13.60 -3.44 -12.99
N GLY A 72 12.96 -2.69 -12.07
CA GLY A 72 13.03 -1.22 -12.06
C GLY A 72 14.46 -0.69 -11.94
N ARG A 73 15.23 -1.21 -10.98
CA ARG A 73 16.65 -0.87 -10.82
C ARG A 73 17.49 -1.25 -12.03
N ALA A 74 17.28 -2.45 -12.59
CA ALA A 74 18.01 -2.90 -13.77
C ALA A 74 17.77 -1.97 -14.97
N ASN A 75 16.52 -1.59 -15.26
CA ASN A 75 16.19 -0.66 -16.35
C ASN A 75 16.71 0.75 -16.07
N PHE A 76 16.68 1.20 -14.80
CA PHE A 76 17.30 2.47 -14.42
C PHE A 76 18.82 2.45 -14.67
N PHE A 77 19.53 1.39 -14.27
CA PHE A 77 20.98 1.28 -14.49
C PHE A 77 21.35 1.15 -15.96
N LYS A 78 20.50 0.57 -16.80
CA LYS A 78 20.66 0.57 -18.26
C LYS A 78 20.32 1.90 -18.94
N ASN A 79 19.78 2.86 -18.20
CA ASN A 79 19.25 4.13 -18.69
C ASN A 79 17.95 4.02 -19.52
N ASP A 80 17.25 2.88 -19.47
CA ASP A 80 15.93 2.72 -20.10
C ASP A 80 14.88 3.52 -19.32
N TYR A 81 14.97 3.53 -17.98
CA TYR A 81 14.14 4.37 -17.12
C TYR A 81 14.90 5.60 -16.66
N LYS A 82 14.22 6.76 -16.74
CA LYS A 82 14.75 8.04 -16.24
C LYS A 82 14.43 8.27 -14.76
N PHE A 83 13.36 7.63 -14.30
CA PHE A 83 12.96 7.56 -12.92
C PHE A 83 12.54 6.12 -12.58
N ALA A 84 12.98 5.60 -11.45
CA ALA A 84 12.55 4.28 -10.99
C ALA A 84 12.18 4.29 -9.52
N MET A 85 11.40 3.30 -9.08
CA MET A 85 11.13 3.07 -7.66
C MET A 85 11.50 1.66 -7.23
N SER A 86 11.98 1.56 -5.99
CA SER A 86 12.37 0.30 -5.37
C SER A 86 12.08 0.31 -3.88
N ASP A 87 11.51 -0.81 -3.37
CA ASP A 87 11.28 -1.01 -1.93
C ASP A 87 12.46 -1.74 -1.28
N SER A 88 13.45 -2.16 -2.07
CA SER A 88 14.70 -2.77 -1.62
C SER A 88 15.90 -1.94 -2.06
N LEU A 89 16.98 -2.03 -1.28
CA LEU A 89 18.20 -1.30 -1.56
C LEU A 89 18.87 -1.83 -2.83
N TRP A 90 19.48 -0.95 -3.60
CA TRP A 90 20.32 -1.28 -4.73
C TRP A 90 21.66 -1.90 -4.25
N LYS A 91 22.34 -2.63 -5.14
CA LYS A 91 23.64 -3.23 -4.89
C LYS A 91 24.64 -2.78 -5.94
N THR A 92 25.90 -2.58 -5.54
CA THR A 92 26.98 -2.22 -6.48
C THR A 92 27.11 -3.20 -7.64
N SER A 93 26.88 -4.50 -7.38
CA SER A 93 26.88 -5.54 -8.41
C SER A 93 25.81 -5.32 -9.51
N GLU A 94 24.68 -4.69 -9.19
CA GLU A 94 23.64 -4.41 -10.18
C GLU A 94 24.09 -3.36 -11.20
N ILE A 95 24.86 -2.37 -10.76
CA ILE A 95 25.49 -1.38 -11.67
C ILE A 95 26.43 -2.09 -12.63
N THR A 96 27.32 -2.93 -12.11
CA THR A 96 28.31 -3.66 -12.92
C THR A 96 27.63 -4.63 -13.88
N THR A 97 26.64 -5.41 -13.42
CA THR A 97 25.92 -6.40 -14.22
C THR A 97 25.12 -5.74 -15.34
N ALA A 98 24.56 -4.57 -15.10
CA ALA A 98 23.81 -3.82 -16.13
C ALA A 98 24.71 -3.23 -17.22
N GLY A 99 26.04 -3.27 -17.08
CA GLY A 99 26.96 -2.49 -17.93
C GLY A 99 26.66 -1.00 -17.85
N SER A 100 26.26 -0.55 -16.67
CA SER A 100 25.74 0.79 -16.46
C SER A 100 26.80 1.86 -16.75
N PRO A 101 26.43 2.95 -17.43
CA PRO A 101 27.28 4.15 -17.48
C PRO A 101 27.32 4.87 -16.12
N ARG A 102 26.45 4.47 -15.15
CA ARG A 102 26.35 5.10 -13.83
C ARG A 102 27.33 4.52 -12.82
N THR A 103 27.66 5.34 -11.85
CA THR A 103 28.37 4.95 -10.62
C THR A 103 27.46 5.24 -9.42
N ALA A 104 27.83 4.77 -8.24
CA ALA A 104 27.06 5.01 -7.01
C ALA A 104 26.89 6.51 -6.66
N SER A 105 27.73 7.40 -7.24
CA SER A 105 27.73 8.84 -6.95
C SER A 105 26.91 9.69 -7.91
N ASN A 106 26.42 9.15 -9.03
CA ASN A 106 25.75 9.95 -10.05
C ASN A 106 24.25 9.69 -10.24
N PHE A 107 23.64 9.11 -9.22
CA PHE A 107 22.20 9.07 -9.04
C PHE A 107 21.85 9.24 -7.55
N VAL A 108 20.62 9.61 -7.27
CA VAL A 108 20.06 9.67 -5.92
C VAL A 108 19.11 8.50 -5.69
N PHE A 109 19.11 8.02 -4.45
CA PHE A 109 18.18 7.02 -3.94
C PHE A 109 17.52 7.61 -2.70
N MET A 110 16.23 7.93 -2.76
CA MET A 110 15.56 8.76 -1.76
C MET A 110 14.21 8.18 -1.37
N PRO A 111 13.85 8.16 -0.07
CA PRO A 111 12.55 7.70 0.37
C PRO A 111 11.44 8.59 -0.18
N LEU A 112 10.35 8.03 -0.67
CA LEU A 112 9.20 8.79 -1.20
C LEU A 112 7.88 8.48 -0.50
N ILE A 113 7.68 7.23 -0.09
CA ILE A 113 6.44 6.79 0.55
C ILE A 113 6.70 5.56 1.41
N ALA A 114 5.88 5.35 2.42
CA ALA A 114 5.88 4.14 3.22
C ALA A 114 4.51 3.46 3.18
N GLY A 115 4.44 2.23 3.66
CA GLY A 115 3.16 1.50 3.75
C GLY A 115 3.33 0.16 4.43
N ALA A 116 2.19 -0.47 4.72
CA ALA A 116 2.13 -1.79 5.33
C ALA A 116 2.14 -2.89 4.27
N ILE A 117 2.84 -3.98 4.55
CA ILE A 117 2.73 -5.23 3.82
C ILE A 117 1.75 -6.13 4.57
N ASN A 118 0.56 -6.32 4.03
CA ASN A 118 -0.44 -7.19 4.65
C ASN A 118 -0.14 -8.65 4.38
N VAL A 119 -0.36 -9.49 5.39
CA VAL A 119 -0.55 -10.93 5.21
C VAL A 119 -2.03 -11.13 4.89
N ALA A 120 -2.33 -11.23 3.61
CA ALA A 120 -3.68 -11.36 3.08
C ALA A 120 -4.07 -12.84 3.00
N TYR A 121 -5.33 -13.16 3.32
CA TYR A 121 -5.84 -14.52 3.22
C TYR A 121 -7.29 -14.55 2.76
N ASN A 122 -7.72 -15.70 2.23
CA ASN A 122 -9.09 -16.03 1.92
C ASN A 122 -9.40 -17.39 2.53
N LEU A 123 -10.29 -17.44 3.53
CA LEU A 123 -10.63 -18.67 4.25
C LEU A 123 -12.11 -18.69 4.58
N GLU A 124 -12.82 -19.61 3.98
CA GLU A 124 -14.21 -19.91 4.32
C GLU A 124 -14.30 -20.86 5.50
N GLY A 125 -15.42 -20.86 6.20
CA GLY A 125 -15.70 -21.81 7.28
C GLY A 125 -15.09 -21.46 8.64
N VAL A 126 -14.45 -20.30 8.79
CA VAL A 126 -14.02 -19.80 10.11
C VAL A 126 -15.23 -19.53 10.99
N LYS A 127 -15.22 -20.02 12.22
CA LYS A 127 -16.30 -19.79 13.20
C LYS A 127 -15.72 -19.13 14.47
N PRO A 128 -16.41 -18.14 15.05
CA PRO A 128 -17.61 -17.49 14.51
C PRO A 128 -17.29 -16.75 13.20
N ALA A 129 -18.29 -16.68 12.30
CA ALA A 129 -18.14 -15.98 11.04
C ALA A 129 -17.75 -14.51 11.26
N GLY A 130 -16.93 -13.96 10.34
CA GLY A 130 -16.41 -12.59 10.44
C GLY A 130 -15.21 -12.46 11.39
N THR A 131 -14.70 -13.55 11.95
CA THR A 131 -13.43 -13.54 12.70
C THR A 131 -12.27 -13.21 11.77
N VAL A 132 -11.46 -12.22 12.14
CA VAL A 132 -10.18 -11.95 11.49
C VAL A 132 -9.08 -12.66 12.27
N LEU A 133 -8.28 -13.43 11.55
CA LEU A 133 -7.23 -14.22 12.15
C LEU A 133 -6.08 -13.35 12.65
N GLN A 134 -5.53 -13.75 13.78
CA GLN A 134 -4.33 -13.22 14.40
C GLN A 134 -3.18 -14.18 14.12
N MET A 135 -2.00 -13.63 13.84
CA MET A 135 -0.80 -14.44 13.57
C MET A 135 0.41 -13.80 14.24
N SER A 136 1.13 -14.59 15.02
CA SER A 136 2.47 -14.24 15.48
C SER A 136 3.47 -14.30 14.34
N SER A 137 4.62 -13.67 14.49
CA SER A 137 5.72 -13.78 13.51
C SER A 137 6.13 -15.24 13.29
N ALA A 138 6.09 -16.06 14.34
CA ALA A 138 6.41 -17.48 14.23
C ALA A 138 5.40 -18.26 13.38
N THR A 139 4.11 -18.00 13.56
CA THR A 139 3.05 -18.60 12.72
C THR A 139 3.19 -18.20 11.26
N VAL A 140 3.37 -16.91 11.01
CA VAL A 140 3.61 -16.41 9.64
C VAL A 140 4.83 -17.09 9.03
N ALA A 141 5.97 -17.10 9.74
CA ALA A 141 7.19 -17.70 9.23
C ALA A 141 7.01 -19.20 8.92
N LYS A 142 6.35 -19.96 9.76
CA LYS A 142 6.07 -21.40 9.55
C LYS A 142 5.17 -21.65 8.35
N ILE A 143 4.14 -20.83 8.14
CA ILE A 143 3.26 -20.93 6.97
C ILE A 143 4.07 -20.70 5.68
N PHE A 144 4.81 -19.59 5.63
CA PHE A 144 5.59 -19.23 4.44
C PHE A 144 6.84 -20.09 4.24
N ALA A 145 7.29 -20.83 5.27
CA ALA A 145 8.35 -21.84 5.17
C ALA A 145 7.82 -23.27 4.92
N ALA A 146 6.53 -23.45 4.57
CA ALA A 146 5.88 -24.72 4.34
C ALA A 146 5.88 -25.70 5.55
N GLN A 147 6.04 -25.17 6.78
CA GLN A 147 5.98 -25.97 8.01
C GLN A 147 4.56 -26.08 8.56
N ILE A 148 3.69 -25.15 8.22
CA ILE A 148 2.24 -25.20 8.47
C ILE A 148 1.56 -25.26 7.12
N THR A 149 0.81 -26.32 6.87
CA THR A 149 0.19 -26.62 5.57
C THR A 149 -1.34 -26.66 5.60
N LYS A 150 -1.94 -26.52 6.77
CA LYS A 150 -3.39 -26.53 6.98
C LYS A 150 -3.82 -25.40 7.91
N TRP A 151 -5.02 -24.86 7.64
CA TRP A 151 -5.54 -23.74 8.43
C TRP A 151 -5.92 -24.09 9.86
N ASN A 152 -6.28 -25.35 10.15
CA ASN A 152 -6.58 -25.83 11.50
C ASN A 152 -5.35 -26.23 12.32
N ASP A 153 -4.16 -25.84 11.90
CA ASP A 153 -2.92 -26.11 12.63
C ASP A 153 -2.98 -25.53 14.06
N PRO A 154 -2.52 -26.30 15.08
CA PRO A 154 -2.49 -25.84 16.47
C PRO A 154 -1.79 -24.51 16.70
N ALA A 155 -0.77 -24.15 15.91
CA ALA A 155 -0.08 -22.87 16.06
C ALA A 155 -0.97 -21.68 15.62
N ILE A 156 -1.77 -21.83 14.56
CA ILE A 156 -2.74 -20.82 14.17
C ILE A 156 -3.83 -20.69 15.23
N LEU A 157 -4.33 -21.82 15.76
CA LEU A 157 -5.33 -21.83 16.82
C LEU A 157 -4.80 -21.17 18.11
N ALA A 158 -3.52 -21.39 18.47
CA ALA A 158 -2.89 -20.78 19.64
C ALA A 158 -2.80 -19.25 19.56
N ASP A 159 -2.59 -18.69 18.37
CA ASP A 159 -2.64 -17.24 18.15
C ASP A 159 -4.07 -16.67 18.22
N ASN A 160 -5.09 -17.54 18.16
CA ASN A 160 -6.51 -17.19 18.12
C ASN A 160 -7.31 -17.87 19.22
N PRO A 161 -6.94 -17.72 20.52
CA PRO A 161 -7.53 -18.53 21.59
C PRO A 161 -9.03 -18.24 21.84
N VAL A 162 -9.49 -17.03 21.53
CA VAL A 162 -10.89 -16.61 21.69
C VAL A 162 -11.25 -15.52 20.68
N ALA A 163 -12.44 -15.63 20.09
CA ALA A 163 -12.96 -14.66 19.10
C ALA A 163 -13.44 -13.31 19.71
N ALA A 164 -12.91 -12.88 20.84
CA ALA A 164 -13.42 -11.74 21.62
C ALA A 164 -12.86 -10.37 21.20
N GLN A 165 -12.38 -10.18 19.97
CA GLN A 165 -11.85 -8.88 19.57
C GLN A 165 -12.80 -8.17 18.61
N PRO A 166 -13.18 -6.90 18.87
CA PRO A 166 -13.86 -6.11 17.86
C PRO A 166 -12.97 -6.03 16.63
N LEU A 167 -13.51 -6.48 15.51
CA LEU A 167 -12.85 -6.44 14.22
C LEU A 167 -12.74 -5.00 13.74
N LEU A 168 -11.60 -4.40 13.96
CA LEU A 168 -11.24 -3.16 13.28
C LEU A 168 -10.76 -3.50 11.86
N LEU A 169 -11.66 -3.98 11.02
CA LEU A 169 -11.51 -3.90 9.57
C LEU A 169 -11.98 -2.51 9.17
N GLY A 170 -11.14 -1.54 9.30
CA GLY A 170 -11.48 -0.19 8.90
C GLY A 170 -10.38 0.38 8.02
N LEU A 171 -10.78 1.12 7.04
CA LEU A 171 -9.88 2.01 6.33
C LEU A 171 -9.19 2.92 7.36
N ASN A 172 -7.93 2.62 7.67
CA ASN A 172 -7.05 3.51 8.41
C ASN A 172 -7.53 3.92 9.82
N GLY A 173 -8.13 3.02 10.59
CA GLY A 173 -8.57 3.34 11.94
C GLY A 173 -9.70 4.39 12.02
N GLN A 174 -10.53 4.52 11.00
CA GLN A 174 -11.59 5.53 10.90
C GLN A 174 -12.77 5.30 11.85
N ALA A 175 -12.92 4.10 12.41
CA ALA A 175 -13.92 3.81 13.42
C ALA A 175 -13.43 2.79 14.44
N LYS A 176 -13.90 2.93 15.69
CA LYS A 176 -13.76 1.90 16.72
C LYS A 176 -15.15 1.35 17.02
N ILE A 177 -15.37 0.05 16.82
CA ILE A 177 -16.63 -0.61 17.06
C ILE A 177 -16.53 -1.46 18.32
N ALA A 178 -17.49 -1.33 19.22
CA ALA A 178 -17.54 -2.10 20.45
C ALA A 178 -18.96 -2.59 20.72
N LEU A 179 -19.08 -3.77 21.33
CA LEU A 179 -20.35 -4.35 21.77
C LEU A 179 -20.28 -4.64 23.27
N ALA A 180 -21.20 -4.07 24.05
CA ALA A 180 -21.31 -4.30 25.47
C ALA A 180 -22.62 -5.01 25.77
N LYS A 181 -22.55 -6.22 26.39
CA LYS A 181 -23.73 -6.97 26.85
C LYS A 181 -24.50 -6.15 27.91
N LYS A 182 -25.79 -6.07 27.76
CA LYS A 182 -26.70 -5.40 28.72
C LYS A 182 -27.62 -6.39 29.41
N SER A 183 -28.04 -7.44 28.70
CA SER A 183 -28.90 -8.52 29.24
C SER A 183 -28.68 -9.81 28.44
N ALA A 184 -29.42 -10.85 28.73
CA ALA A 184 -29.38 -12.11 27.98
C ALA A 184 -29.76 -11.92 26.48
N THR A 185 -30.58 -10.91 26.17
CA THR A 185 -31.11 -10.69 24.82
C THR A 185 -30.75 -9.34 24.19
N LYS A 186 -30.05 -8.47 24.94
CA LYS A 186 -29.72 -7.10 24.46
C LYS A 186 -28.27 -6.73 24.71
N ALA A 187 -27.70 -5.98 23.77
CA ALA A 187 -26.39 -5.36 23.88
C ALA A 187 -26.43 -3.90 23.44
N THR A 188 -25.40 -3.16 23.79
CA THR A 188 -25.13 -1.81 23.27
C THR A 188 -24.01 -1.91 22.24
N LEU A 189 -24.32 -1.64 20.98
CA LEU A 189 -23.34 -1.44 19.92
C LEU A 189 -22.90 0.02 19.92
N THR A 190 -21.60 0.25 19.98
CA THR A 190 -21.01 1.58 19.96
C THR A 190 -20.07 1.71 18.77
N ALA A 191 -20.27 2.71 17.93
CA ALA A 191 -19.35 3.11 16.88
C ALA A 191 -18.77 4.49 17.20
N THR A 192 -17.49 4.56 17.49
CA THR A 192 -16.75 5.82 17.66
C THR A 192 -16.07 6.16 16.36
N LEU A 193 -16.46 7.28 15.75
CA LEU A 193 -16.05 7.68 14.40
C LEU A 193 -14.97 8.74 14.45
N THR A 194 -14.00 8.69 13.55
CA THR A 194 -13.02 9.77 13.38
C THR A 194 -13.66 10.97 12.71
N LYS A 195 -13.00 12.15 12.86
CA LYS A 195 -13.42 13.39 12.22
C LYS A 195 -13.61 13.21 10.70
N LYS A 196 -12.73 12.48 10.03
CA LYS A 196 -12.79 12.20 8.59
C LYS A 196 -14.06 11.46 8.15
N VAL A 197 -14.54 10.50 8.96
CA VAL A 197 -15.83 9.82 8.69
C VAL A 197 -16.99 10.77 8.92
N VAL A 198 -16.94 11.55 9.99
CA VAL A 198 -18.00 12.51 10.37
C VAL A 198 -18.13 13.63 9.36
N ASP A 199 -17.03 14.13 8.82
CA ASP A 199 -17.01 15.20 7.82
C ASP A 199 -17.51 14.76 6.44
N ASN A 200 -17.68 13.45 6.22
CA ASN A 200 -18.21 12.93 4.97
C ASN A 200 -19.74 13.14 4.86
N LYS A 201 -20.14 14.26 4.27
CA LYS A 201 -21.56 14.64 4.13
C LYS A 201 -22.26 13.96 2.94
N THR A 202 -21.52 13.30 2.05
CA THR A 202 -22.08 12.64 0.84
C THR A 202 -22.48 11.21 1.09
N LYS A 203 -21.78 10.47 1.97
CA LYS A 203 -21.98 9.05 2.25
C LYS A 203 -22.81 8.79 3.50
N ASN A 204 -23.49 7.66 3.55
CA ASN A 204 -24.25 7.23 4.72
C ASN A 204 -23.44 6.26 5.58
N LEU A 205 -23.53 6.39 6.89
CA LEU A 205 -23.14 5.36 7.84
C LEU A 205 -24.23 4.30 7.87
N ILE A 206 -23.85 3.06 7.54
CA ILE A 206 -24.78 1.93 7.49
C ILE A 206 -24.32 0.92 8.52
N ILE A 207 -25.23 0.45 9.36
CA ILE A 207 -24.98 -0.66 10.27
C ILE A 207 -25.90 -1.80 9.89
N THR A 208 -25.32 -2.97 9.73
CA THR A 208 -26.04 -4.19 9.40
C THR A 208 -25.84 -5.26 10.48
N SER A 209 -26.77 -6.19 10.56
CA SER A 209 -26.64 -7.42 11.35
C SER A 209 -26.85 -8.64 10.48
N SER A 210 -26.14 -9.73 10.80
CA SER A 210 -26.31 -11.04 10.19
C SER A 210 -26.16 -12.12 11.24
N VAL A 211 -26.98 -13.17 11.19
CA VAL A 211 -26.95 -14.31 12.13
C VAL A 211 -26.48 -15.61 11.48
N ASP A 212 -26.23 -15.59 10.16
CA ASP A 212 -25.94 -16.76 9.32
C ASP A 212 -24.62 -16.65 8.56
N GLY A 213 -23.63 -15.96 9.16
CA GLY A 213 -22.30 -15.78 8.55
C GLY A 213 -22.27 -14.81 7.36
N GLY A 214 -23.24 -13.89 7.29
CA GLY A 214 -23.28 -12.87 6.24
C GLY A 214 -24.16 -13.23 5.05
N LYS A 215 -24.78 -14.41 5.02
CA LYS A 215 -25.70 -14.81 3.95
C LYS A 215 -26.95 -13.94 3.92
N THR A 216 -27.53 -13.68 5.10
CA THR A 216 -28.68 -12.78 5.24
C THR A 216 -28.24 -11.53 6.02
N VAL A 217 -28.33 -10.38 5.39
CA VAL A 217 -27.89 -9.11 5.97
C VAL A 217 -29.09 -8.19 6.19
N LYS A 218 -29.37 -7.83 7.44
CA LYS A 218 -30.41 -6.87 7.82
C LYS A 218 -29.79 -5.52 8.13
N LYS A 219 -30.23 -4.47 7.43
CA LYS A 219 -29.86 -3.10 7.71
C LYS A 219 -30.60 -2.58 8.96
N ILE A 220 -29.85 -2.16 10.00
CA ILE A 220 -30.43 -1.67 11.28
C ILE A 220 -30.19 -0.17 11.48
N TYR A 221 -29.29 0.44 10.72
CA TYR A 221 -29.03 1.88 10.72
C TYR A 221 -28.58 2.33 9.33
N ASN A 222 -29.05 3.50 8.88
CA ASN A 222 -28.66 4.09 7.61
C ASN A 222 -28.94 5.60 7.62
N LYS A 223 -27.97 6.40 8.11
CA LYS A 223 -28.07 7.87 8.18
C LYS A 223 -26.70 8.49 7.98
N LYS A 224 -26.63 9.78 7.79
CA LYS A 224 -25.37 10.53 7.75
C LYS A 224 -24.57 10.29 9.04
N PRO A 225 -23.22 10.23 8.95
CA PRO A 225 -22.38 10.14 10.14
C PRO A 225 -22.62 11.34 11.08
N VAL A 226 -22.62 11.04 12.37
CA VAL A 226 -22.72 12.08 13.42
C VAL A 226 -21.42 12.18 14.19
N ALA A 227 -21.11 13.36 14.72
CA ALA A 227 -19.91 13.58 15.50
C ALA A 227 -19.90 12.73 16.77
N GLY A 228 -18.73 12.20 17.12
CA GLY A 228 -18.48 11.49 18.36
C GLY A 228 -18.88 10.02 18.31
N LYS A 229 -19.78 9.62 19.19
CA LYS A 229 -20.07 8.23 19.50
C LYS A 229 -21.52 7.90 19.16
N LEU A 230 -21.74 7.05 18.14
CA LEU A 230 -23.05 6.48 17.85
C LEU A 230 -23.27 5.27 18.75
N THR A 231 -24.42 5.23 19.44
CA THR A 231 -24.79 4.13 20.32
C THR A 231 -26.15 3.57 19.92
N LEU A 232 -26.26 2.27 19.70
CA LEU A 232 -27.49 1.57 19.36
C LEU A 232 -27.75 0.42 20.33
N SER A 233 -29.01 0.26 20.73
CA SER A 233 -29.46 -0.98 21.39
C SER A 233 -29.71 -2.02 20.30
N VAL A 234 -29.06 -3.18 20.41
CA VAL A 234 -29.12 -4.25 19.42
C VAL A 234 -29.40 -5.59 20.11
N PRO A 235 -29.94 -6.59 19.40
CA PRO A 235 -30.09 -7.95 19.91
C PRO A 235 -28.75 -8.53 20.37
N TYR A 236 -28.75 -9.31 21.44
CA TYR A 236 -27.63 -10.10 21.91
C TYR A 236 -27.91 -11.58 21.66
N ALA A 237 -27.64 -12.05 20.45
CA ALA A 237 -27.79 -13.44 20.07
C ALA A 237 -26.46 -13.99 19.58
N VAL A 238 -26.05 -15.14 20.13
CA VAL A 238 -24.78 -15.82 19.77
C VAL A 238 -24.68 -15.99 18.25
N GLY A 239 -23.51 -15.69 17.69
CA GLY A 239 -23.26 -15.78 16.26
C GLY A 239 -23.74 -14.58 15.43
N THR A 240 -24.37 -13.56 16.06
CA THR A 240 -24.73 -12.34 15.36
C THR A 240 -23.51 -11.49 15.08
N ILE A 241 -23.32 -11.10 13.82
CA ILE A 241 -22.29 -10.15 13.37
C ILE A 241 -22.93 -8.80 13.11
N TYR A 242 -22.37 -7.75 13.67
CA TYR A 242 -22.70 -6.36 13.36
C TYR A 242 -21.58 -5.75 12.52
N SER A 243 -21.90 -5.23 11.35
CA SER A 243 -20.96 -4.56 10.44
C SER A 243 -21.31 -3.09 10.31
N VAL A 244 -20.29 -2.23 10.38
CA VAL A 244 -20.41 -0.78 10.21
C VAL A 244 -19.69 -0.39 8.93
N THR A 245 -20.40 0.25 7.99
CA THR A 245 -19.86 0.71 6.71
C THR A 245 -20.13 2.19 6.49
N LEU A 246 -19.29 2.86 5.71
CA LEU A 246 -19.58 4.16 5.12
C LEU A 246 -19.93 3.92 3.64
N ASP A 247 -21.23 3.92 3.32
CA ASP A 247 -21.79 3.30 2.12
C ASP A 247 -21.31 1.86 1.96
N LYS A 248 -20.44 1.58 0.95
CA LYS A 248 -19.89 0.25 0.69
C LYS A 248 -18.59 -0.03 1.44
N ALA A 249 -17.94 1.01 2.00
CA ALA A 249 -16.64 0.88 2.68
C ALA A 249 -16.84 0.34 4.11
N LEU A 250 -16.31 -0.86 4.40
CA LEU A 250 -16.36 -1.45 5.73
C LEU A 250 -15.47 -0.66 6.70
N LEU A 251 -16.06 -0.14 7.77
CA LEU A 251 -15.36 0.55 8.86
C LEU A 251 -15.00 -0.40 10.01
N GLY A 252 -15.76 -1.48 10.18
CA GLY A 252 -15.51 -2.50 11.17
C GLY A 252 -16.69 -3.42 11.42
N THR A 253 -16.41 -4.54 12.09
CA THR A 253 -17.40 -5.52 12.51
C THR A 253 -17.22 -5.87 13.99
N VAL A 254 -18.27 -6.41 14.61
CA VAL A 254 -18.23 -7.02 15.95
C VAL A 254 -19.23 -8.15 16.02
N SER A 255 -18.86 -9.28 16.61
CA SER A 255 -19.74 -10.42 16.80
C SER A 255 -20.19 -10.56 18.27
N VAL A 256 -21.37 -11.15 18.45
CA VAL A 256 -21.90 -11.52 19.76
C VAL A 256 -21.29 -12.86 20.18
N ASP A 257 -20.71 -12.87 21.35
CA ASP A 257 -20.06 -13.99 22.03
C ASP A 257 -18.90 -14.66 21.29
N ALA A 258 -17.78 -14.52 21.91
CA ALA A 258 -16.57 -15.19 21.53
C ALA A 258 -16.58 -16.64 22.01
N THR A 259 -17.09 -17.53 21.20
CA THR A 259 -16.75 -18.94 21.31
C THR A 259 -15.33 -19.17 20.81
N ALA A 260 -14.68 -20.24 21.26
CA ALA A 260 -13.39 -20.64 20.71
C ALA A 260 -13.43 -20.66 19.17
N ILE A 261 -12.40 -20.12 18.55
CA ILE A 261 -12.31 -20.13 17.08
C ILE A 261 -12.22 -21.58 16.61
N THR A 262 -13.01 -21.89 15.60
CA THR A 262 -12.88 -23.15 14.86
C THR A 262 -12.41 -22.82 13.45
N LEU A 263 -11.30 -23.43 13.05
CA LEU A 263 -10.74 -23.31 11.71
C LEU A 263 -11.04 -24.58 10.90
N PRO A 264 -11.33 -24.44 9.61
CA PRO A 264 -11.59 -25.58 8.74
C PRO A 264 -10.30 -26.38 8.46
N ASP A 265 -10.44 -27.68 8.21
CA ASP A 265 -9.35 -28.54 7.72
C ASP A 265 -9.11 -28.29 6.22
N THR A 266 -8.67 -27.08 5.92
CA THR A 266 -8.43 -26.61 4.56
C THR A 266 -6.92 -26.51 4.32
N PRO A 267 -6.38 -27.06 3.22
CA PRO A 267 -4.98 -26.88 2.85
C PRO A 267 -4.66 -25.40 2.60
N ILE A 268 -3.47 -24.99 2.99
CA ILE A 268 -2.95 -23.64 2.71
C ILE A 268 -2.33 -23.62 1.32
N THR A 269 -2.70 -22.59 0.52
CA THR A 269 -2.01 -22.26 -0.72
C THR A 269 -1.36 -20.89 -0.57
N VAL A 270 -0.04 -20.83 -0.70
CA VAL A 270 0.74 -19.60 -0.57
C VAL A 270 0.91 -18.94 -1.93
N TYR A 271 0.43 -17.72 -2.09
CA TYR A 271 0.72 -16.89 -3.25
C TYR A 271 1.97 -16.04 -2.98
N LYS A 272 3.03 -16.30 -3.75
CA LYS A 272 4.32 -15.60 -3.68
C LYS A 272 4.54 -14.74 -4.93
N ARG A 273 5.45 -13.79 -4.85
CA ARG A 273 5.84 -12.96 -5.99
C ARG A 273 6.66 -13.78 -7.00
N LYS A 274 6.32 -13.61 -8.29
CA LYS A 274 7.07 -14.16 -9.43
C LYS A 274 8.23 -13.26 -9.84
N ASP A 275 8.02 -11.94 -9.74
CA ASP A 275 8.98 -10.90 -10.09
C ASP A 275 10.02 -10.65 -8.99
N THR A 276 11.12 -10.00 -9.34
CA THR A 276 12.11 -9.51 -8.38
C THR A 276 11.55 -8.31 -7.61
N SER A 277 11.11 -8.58 -6.39
CA SER A 277 10.21 -7.72 -5.61
C SER A 277 10.84 -7.18 -4.35
N GLY A 278 10.85 -5.85 -4.20
CA GLY A 278 11.20 -5.22 -2.94
C GLY A 278 10.22 -5.54 -1.81
N THR A 279 8.93 -5.76 -2.13
CA THR A 279 7.94 -6.24 -1.14
C THR A 279 8.34 -7.61 -0.60
N THR A 280 8.81 -8.53 -1.47
CA THR A 280 9.38 -9.82 -1.04
C THR A 280 10.60 -9.62 -0.15
N ASN A 281 11.50 -8.72 -0.53
CA ASN A 281 12.72 -8.41 0.24
C ASN A 281 12.38 -7.99 1.67
N ASN A 282 11.47 -7.01 1.83
CA ASN A 282 11.06 -6.51 3.14
C ASN A 282 10.31 -7.57 3.95
N PHE A 283 9.43 -8.35 3.31
CA PHE A 283 8.72 -9.44 3.97
C PHE A 283 9.69 -10.54 4.46
N ALA A 284 10.62 -10.96 3.61
CA ALA A 284 11.64 -11.94 3.97
C ALA A 284 12.59 -11.40 5.06
N ASN A 285 12.91 -10.11 5.03
CA ASN A 285 13.72 -9.46 6.08
C ASN A 285 13.00 -9.48 7.43
N TYR A 286 11.69 -9.15 7.45
CA TYR A 286 10.88 -9.29 8.65
C TYR A 286 10.91 -10.72 9.20
N LEU A 287 10.69 -11.74 8.35
CA LEU A 287 10.70 -13.14 8.76
C LEU A 287 12.09 -13.57 9.30
N ASN A 288 13.18 -13.20 8.60
CA ASN A 288 14.53 -13.50 9.03
C ASN A 288 14.89 -12.85 10.37
N LYS A 289 14.55 -11.58 10.57
CA LYS A 289 14.89 -10.84 11.79
C LYS A 289 14.08 -11.27 13.00
N THR A 290 12.79 -11.61 12.80
CA THR A 290 11.92 -12.03 13.90
C THR A 290 11.97 -13.53 14.17
N GLN A 291 12.29 -14.36 13.18
CA GLN A 291 12.27 -15.82 13.26
C GLN A 291 13.48 -16.47 12.57
N PRO A 292 14.74 -16.15 12.98
CA PRO A 292 15.95 -16.60 12.28
C PRO A 292 16.15 -18.11 12.29
N THR A 293 15.55 -18.84 13.22
CA THR A 293 15.59 -20.32 13.28
C THR A 293 14.65 -20.98 12.27
N ILE A 294 13.59 -20.30 11.85
CA ILE A 294 12.62 -20.79 10.87
C ILE A 294 12.96 -20.24 9.49
N TRP A 295 13.27 -18.95 9.41
CA TRP A 295 13.62 -18.25 8.17
C TRP A 295 15.08 -17.82 8.21
N ASN A 296 15.99 -18.75 7.95
CA ASN A 296 17.44 -18.58 8.13
C ASN A 296 18.17 -18.02 6.90
N LYS A 297 17.46 -17.73 5.82
CA LYS A 297 18.06 -17.16 4.60
C LYS A 297 18.15 -15.65 4.68
N VAL A 298 19.24 -15.12 4.11
CA VAL A 298 19.39 -13.68 3.90
C VAL A 298 18.30 -13.19 2.96
N THR A 299 17.79 -11.99 3.21
CA THR A 299 16.74 -11.37 2.40
C THR A 299 17.12 -11.25 0.93
N ASN A 300 16.17 -11.46 0.05
CA ASN A 300 16.33 -11.36 -1.40
C ASN A 300 15.03 -10.87 -2.05
N ASP A 301 15.14 -10.23 -3.20
CA ASP A 301 13.98 -9.79 -3.99
C ASP A 301 13.26 -10.97 -4.68
N ALA A 302 14.00 -12.05 -4.97
CA ALA A 302 13.43 -13.30 -5.48
C ALA A 302 13.01 -14.19 -4.30
N PHE A 303 11.71 -14.52 -4.22
CA PHE A 303 11.17 -15.33 -3.13
C PHE A 303 11.89 -16.68 -3.00
N ASP A 304 12.14 -17.36 -4.13
CA ASP A 304 12.74 -18.69 -4.15
C ASP A 304 14.18 -18.69 -3.61
N THR A 305 14.91 -17.57 -3.78
CA THR A 305 16.23 -17.38 -3.20
C THR A 305 16.16 -17.04 -1.70
N ALA A 306 15.14 -16.30 -1.27
CA ALA A 306 14.93 -15.95 0.13
C ALA A 306 14.32 -17.11 0.95
N PHE A 307 13.74 -18.13 0.30
CA PHE A 307 13.06 -19.24 0.95
C PHE A 307 14.07 -20.12 1.72
N PRO A 308 13.74 -20.59 2.94
CA PRO A 308 14.68 -21.31 3.81
C PRO A 308 14.92 -22.79 3.42
N GLY A 309 14.69 -23.16 2.20
CA GLY A 309 14.87 -24.51 1.66
C GLY A 309 14.63 -24.54 0.17
N THR A 310 13.94 -25.55 -0.31
CA THR A 310 13.41 -25.64 -1.68
C THR A 310 11.92 -25.34 -1.64
N VAL A 311 11.46 -24.39 -2.44
CA VAL A 311 10.03 -24.07 -2.53
C VAL A 311 9.27 -25.31 -3.03
N PRO A 312 8.19 -25.74 -2.36
CA PRO A 312 7.38 -26.87 -2.82
C PRO A 312 6.84 -26.68 -4.23
N THR A 313 6.82 -27.77 -5.00
CA THR A 313 6.34 -27.80 -6.39
C THR A 313 5.02 -28.55 -6.57
N ASP A 314 4.37 -28.91 -5.47
CA ASP A 314 3.10 -29.65 -5.40
C ASP A 314 1.84 -28.78 -5.62
N GLY A 315 2.03 -27.52 -5.96
CA GLY A 315 0.94 -26.55 -6.14
C GLY A 315 0.51 -25.82 -4.86
N SER A 316 1.12 -26.11 -3.72
CA SER A 316 0.90 -25.36 -2.49
C SER A 316 1.52 -23.94 -2.51
N PHE A 317 2.48 -23.69 -3.42
CA PHE A 317 3.07 -22.38 -3.68
C PHE A 317 2.80 -21.95 -5.12
N VAL A 318 2.14 -20.81 -5.28
CA VAL A 318 1.76 -20.25 -6.59
C VAL A 318 2.45 -18.90 -6.79
N ALA A 319 3.14 -18.76 -7.92
CA ALA A 319 3.81 -17.53 -8.30
C ALA A 319 2.85 -16.56 -8.98
N ALA A 320 2.81 -15.30 -8.53
CA ALA A 320 1.93 -14.27 -9.04
C ALA A 320 2.69 -12.96 -9.31
N GLN A 321 2.31 -12.26 -10.38
CA GLN A 321 2.99 -11.04 -10.82
C GLN A 321 2.53 -9.83 -10.00
N GLY A 322 3.46 -9.12 -9.37
CA GLY A 322 3.20 -7.88 -8.63
C GLY A 322 2.33 -8.08 -7.38
N ASN A 323 2.06 -7.00 -6.67
CA ASN A 323 1.12 -6.98 -5.53
C ASN A 323 -0.31 -7.29 -5.99
N ASP A 324 -0.70 -6.80 -7.16
CA ASP A 324 -2.02 -7.04 -7.75
C ASP A 324 -2.27 -8.54 -8.00
N GLY A 325 -1.32 -9.22 -8.64
CA GLY A 325 -1.41 -10.65 -8.93
C GLY A 325 -1.52 -11.50 -7.66
N VAL A 326 -0.74 -11.17 -6.61
CA VAL A 326 -0.85 -11.86 -5.31
C VAL A 326 -2.23 -11.64 -4.69
N ALA A 327 -2.71 -10.41 -4.63
CA ALA A 327 -4.01 -10.11 -4.03
C ALA A 327 -5.17 -10.75 -4.82
N ASN A 328 -5.10 -10.80 -6.16
CA ASN A 328 -6.07 -11.51 -7.02
C ASN A 328 -6.03 -13.01 -6.77
N GLY A 329 -4.84 -13.61 -6.69
CA GLY A 329 -4.67 -15.03 -6.42
C GLY A 329 -5.28 -15.44 -5.07
N VAL A 330 -4.97 -14.67 -4.02
CA VAL A 330 -5.54 -14.90 -2.69
C VAL A 330 -7.06 -14.75 -2.69
N MET A 331 -7.57 -13.69 -3.29
CA MET A 331 -9.02 -13.45 -3.41
C MET A 331 -9.74 -14.59 -4.13
N GLY A 332 -9.12 -15.16 -5.17
CA GLY A 332 -9.73 -16.14 -6.05
C GLY A 332 -9.73 -17.58 -5.52
N LYS A 333 -9.08 -17.87 -4.39
CA LYS A 333 -8.94 -19.25 -3.90
C LYS A 333 -9.20 -19.37 -2.40
N ASN A 334 -10.19 -20.18 -2.02
CA ASN A 334 -10.39 -20.56 -0.61
C ASN A 334 -9.16 -21.33 -0.07
N GLY A 335 -8.71 -20.98 1.13
CA GLY A 335 -7.50 -21.52 1.75
C GLY A 335 -6.21 -20.81 1.32
N ALA A 336 -6.29 -19.76 0.51
CA ALA A 336 -5.12 -19.03 0.07
C ALA A 336 -4.61 -18.02 1.11
N ILE A 337 -3.30 -17.80 1.10
CA ILE A 337 -2.58 -16.77 1.85
C ILE A 337 -1.49 -16.16 0.96
N GLY A 338 -1.17 -14.89 1.17
CA GLY A 338 -0.09 -14.20 0.45
C GLY A 338 0.29 -12.90 1.14
N TYR A 339 1.31 -12.22 0.62
CA TYR A 339 1.72 -10.90 1.12
C TYR A 339 1.61 -9.87 0.00
N ALA A 340 0.99 -8.75 0.31
CA ALA A 340 0.82 -7.65 -0.62
C ALA A 340 0.75 -6.31 0.12
N GLU A 341 1.08 -5.23 -0.56
CA GLU A 341 0.90 -3.89 -0.05
C GLU A 341 -0.60 -3.65 0.23
N VAL A 342 -0.87 -2.91 1.31
CA VAL A 342 -2.20 -2.77 1.92
C VAL A 342 -3.28 -2.22 0.97
N SER A 343 -2.93 -1.34 0.02
CA SER A 343 -3.91 -0.74 -0.90
C SER A 343 -4.57 -1.78 -1.80
N PHE A 344 -3.79 -2.74 -2.29
CA PHE A 344 -4.29 -3.82 -3.15
C PHE A 344 -5.30 -4.73 -2.43
N VAL A 345 -5.09 -4.96 -1.14
CA VAL A 345 -6.03 -5.74 -0.32
C VAL A 345 -7.27 -4.91 -0.02
N ASN A 346 -7.08 -3.64 0.39
CA ASN A 346 -8.18 -2.74 0.74
C ASN A 346 -9.12 -2.48 -0.45
N GLU A 347 -8.62 -2.31 -1.66
CA GLU A 347 -9.44 -2.11 -2.86
C GLU A 347 -10.41 -3.29 -3.07
N ARG A 348 -9.94 -4.51 -2.87
CA ARG A 348 -10.75 -5.72 -3.00
C ARG A 348 -11.77 -5.86 -1.87
N GLN A 349 -11.38 -5.56 -0.66
CA GLN A 349 -12.29 -5.52 0.49
C GLN A 349 -13.41 -4.47 0.28
N LEU A 350 -13.05 -3.28 -0.22
CA LEU A 350 -13.99 -2.23 -0.56
C LEU A 350 -14.96 -2.62 -1.68
N ALA A 351 -14.50 -3.45 -2.61
CA ALA A 351 -15.34 -4.03 -3.67
C ALA A 351 -16.16 -5.22 -3.18
N GLY A 352 -16.16 -5.54 -1.87
CA GLY A 352 -16.94 -6.63 -1.27
C GLY A 352 -16.41 -8.03 -1.60
N LYS A 353 -15.11 -8.14 -1.94
CA LYS A 353 -14.49 -9.43 -2.28
C LYS A 353 -14.04 -10.18 -1.03
N THR A 354 -13.97 -11.52 -1.16
CA THR A 354 -13.56 -12.42 -0.08
C THR A 354 -12.04 -12.44 0.06
N ILE A 355 -11.50 -11.45 0.73
CA ILE A 355 -10.09 -11.35 1.11
C ILE A 355 -10.01 -10.63 2.46
N ALA A 356 -9.18 -11.12 3.36
CA ALA A 356 -8.97 -10.52 4.67
C ALA A 356 -7.49 -10.25 4.91
N SER A 357 -7.19 -9.30 5.79
CA SER A 357 -5.85 -9.02 6.30
C SER A 357 -5.70 -9.66 7.68
N ALA A 358 -4.76 -10.56 7.85
CA ALA A 358 -4.43 -11.09 9.18
C ALA A 358 -3.90 -9.96 10.07
N LYS A 359 -4.24 -10.03 11.36
CA LYS A 359 -3.63 -9.17 12.37
C LYS A 359 -2.29 -9.77 12.78
N ILE A 360 -1.23 -9.01 12.66
CA ILE A 360 0.13 -9.45 12.99
C ILE A 360 0.56 -8.90 14.35
N LYS A 361 1.15 -9.77 15.17
CA LYS A 361 1.65 -9.38 16.49
C LYS A 361 2.87 -8.48 16.35
N ASN A 362 2.81 -7.30 16.96
CA ASN A 362 3.95 -6.36 17.01
C ASN A 362 4.82 -6.56 18.28
N GLY A 363 5.90 -5.81 18.39
CA GLY A 363 6.79 -5.86 19.56
C GLY A 363 6.16 -5.37 20.87
N ALA A 364 5.07 -4.59 20.80
CA ALA A 364 4.26 -4.22 21.98
C ALA A 364 3.27 -5.32 22.42
N GLY A 365 3.23 -6.45 21.71
CA GLY A 365 2.31 -7.56 21.99
C GLY A 365 0.91 -7.40 21.40
N GLU A 366 0.66 -6.36 20.61
CA GLU A 366 -0.64 -6.09 20.01
C GLU A 366 -0.78 -6.79 18.66
N PHE A 367 -1.98 -7.32 18.38
CA PHE A 367 -2.32 -7.86 17.06
C PHE A 367 -2.97 -6.77 16.20
N LEU A 368 -2.28 -6.33 15.16
CA LEU A 368 -2.65 -5.21 14.30
C LEU A 368 -2.83 -5.63 12.85
N ALA A 369 -3.87 -5.13 12.19
CA ALA A 369 -3.96 -5.16 10.74
C ALA A 369 -3.08 -4.06 10.15
N GLY A 370 -2.50 -4.31 8.99
CA GLY A 370 -1.72 -3.30 8.27
C GLY A 370 -2.57 -2.07 7.94
N SER A 371 -2.03 -0.90 8.22
CA SER A 371 -2.71 0.38 7.98
C SER A 371 -1.69 1.50 7.77
N SER A 372 -2.13 2.59 7.14
CA SER A 372 -1.35 3.83 7.01
C SER A 372 -0.83 4.31 8.35
N LYS A 373 -1.70 4.40 9.36
CA LYS A 373 -1.32 4.84 10.71
C LYS A 373 -0.29 3.92 11.35
N GLY A 374 -0.49 2.59 11.27
CA GLY A 374 0.45 1.61 11.81
C GLY A 374 1.81 1.69 11.13
N ALA A 375 1.84 1.86 9.82
CA ALA A 375 3.07 2.06 9.06
C ALA A 375 3.75 3.39 9.40
N SER A 376 3.01 4.51 9.56
CA SER A 376 3.57 5.79 9.99
C SER A 376 4.26 5.70 11.36
N LEU A 377 3.64 5.00 12.33
CA LEU A 377 4.23 4.77 13.64
C LEU A 377 5.51 3.92 13.56
N ALA A 378 5.51 2.89 12.70
CA ALA A 378 6.68 2.04 12.51
C ALA A 378 7.84 2.80 11.86
N VAL A 379 7.58 3.66 10.86
CA VAL A 379 8.59 4.52 10.23
C VAL A 379 9.12 5.55 11.23
N GLY A 380 8.23 6.15 12.03
CA GLY A 380 8.63 7.11 13.07
C GLY A 380 9.51 6.51 14.16
N ALA A 381 9.41 5.19 14.40
CA ALA A 381 10.23 4.45 15.36
C ALA A 381 11.51 3.84 14.74
N ALA A 382 11.66 3.90 13.41
CA ALA A 382 12.78 3.31 12.71
C ALA A 382 14.02 4.22 12.74
N ALA A 383 15.21 3.61 12.70
CA ALA A 383 16.44 4.35 12.50
C ALA A 383 16.54 4.84 11.04
N THR A 384 16.94 6.09 10.85
CA THR A 384 17.12 6.69 9.54
C THR A 384 18.55 7.21 9.40
N ASP A 385 19.23 6.82 8.34
CA ASP A 385 20.51 7.42 7.97
C ASP A 385 20.26 8.81 7.38
N ALA A 386 20.83 9.83 8.02
CA ALA A 386 20.58 11.24 7.66
C ALA A 386 21.18 11.64 6.30
N ALA A 387 22.22 10.94 5.82
CA ALA A 387 22.87 11.25 4.55
C ALA A 387 22.19 10.59 3.35
N THR A 388 21.66 9.38 3.54
CA THR A 388 21.08 8.56 2.48
C THR A 388 19.55 8.44 2.54
N GLY A 389 18.95 8.76 3.69
CA GLY A 389 17.52 8.55 3.92
C GLY A 389 17.14 7.07 4.08
N ILE A 390 18.10 6.15 4.16
CA ILE A 390 17.82 4.73 4.32
C ILE A 390 17.21 4.47 5.69
N VAL A 391 16.06 3.80 5.71
CA VAL A 391 15.30 3.44 6.89
C VAL A 391 15.59 2.00 7.28
N THR A 392 15.94 1.80 8.55
CA THR A 392 16.18 0.47 9.14
C THR A 392 15.16 0.22 10.25
N PHE A 393 14.29 -0.77 10.03
CA PHE A 393 13.24 -1.13 10.99
C PHE A 393 13.78 -1.99 12.14
N ASN A 394 13.37 -1.64 13.36
CA ASN A 394 13.42 -2.54 14.50
C ASN A 394 12.06 -3.22 14.63
N TYR A 395 11.97 -4.49 14.26
CA TYR A 395 10.72 -5.26 14.30
C TYR A 395 10.26 -5.62 15.72
N GLU A 396 11.11 -5.45 16.72
CA GLU A 396 10.82 -5.65 18.14
C GLU A 396 10.51 -4.33 18.87
N ASN A 397 10.31 -3.23 18.12
CA ASN A 397 9.95 -1.96 18.73
C ASN A 397 8.62 -2.10 19.50
N THR A 398 8.54 -1.43 20.66
CA THR A 398 7.39 -1.48 21.57
C THR A 398 6.45 -0.30 21.42
N VAL A 399 6.52 0.42 20.31
CA VAL A 399 5.60 1.54 20.03
C VAL A 399 4.20 0.99 19.78
N ALA A 400 3.27 1.37 20.64
CA ALA A 400 1.89 0.95 20.56
C ALA A 400 1.27 1.38 19.22
N GLY A 401 0.58 0.45 18.56
CA GLY A 401 -0.05 0.67 17.26
C GLY A 401 0.89 0.61 16.06
N ALA A 402 2.22 0.48 16.24
CA ALA A 402 3.16 0.33 15.13
C ALA A 402 2.99 -1.04 14.45
N TYR A 403 2.76 -1.02 13.13
CA TYR A 403 2.57 -2.26 12.37
C TYR A 403 3.93 -2.87 11.99
N PRO A 404 4.18 -4.16 12.28
CA PRO A 404 5.54 -4.70 12.20
C PRO A 404 6.04 -4.92 10.77
N ILE A 405 5.17 -5.20 9.78
CA ILE A 405 5.59 -5.48 8.41
C ILE A 405 5.41 -4.20 7.57
N THR A 406 6.28 -3.23 7.81
CA THR A 406 6.27 -1.93 7.13
C THR A 406 7.46 -1.83 6.19
N ALA A 407 7.27 -1.17 5.05
CA ALA A 407 8.31 -0.89 4.08
C ALA A 407 8.30 0.58 3.66
N VAL A 408 9.47 1.05 3.21
CA VAL A 408 9.64 2.34 2.54
C VAL A 408 9.97 2.08 1.08
N SER A 409 9.33 2.81 0.18
CA SER A 409 9.63 2.80 -1.25
C SER A 409 10.46 4.03 -1.61
N TYR A 410 11.54 3.79 -2.32
CA TYR A 410 12.56 4.79 -2.67
C TYR A 410 12.48 5.13 -4.15
N GLY A 411 12.62 6.41 -4.47
CA GLY A 411 12.82 6.91 -5.83
C GLY A 411 14.29 6.88 -6.23
N MET A 412 14.55 6.56 -7.48
CA MET A 412 15.86 6.63 -8.12
C MET A 412 15.83 7.64 -9.25
N ALA A 413 16.72 8.60 -9.23
CA ALA A 413 16.82 9.64 -10.26
C ALA A 413 18.26 10.04 -10.53
N ASN A 414 18.55 10.51 -11.75
CA ASN A 414 19.89 10.91 -12.14
C ASN A 414 20.29 12.24 -11.48
N THR A 415 21.52 12.34 -11.05
CA THR A 415 22.24 13.60 -10.99
C THR A 415 22.64 13.99 -12.42
N ALA A 416 23.38 15.08 -12.65
CA ALA A 416 23.76 15.49 -14.02
C ALA A 416 24.34 14.34 -14.88
N ALA A 417 24.56 14.53 -16.14
CA ALA A 417 25.33 13.74 -17.10
C ALA A 417 24.68 12.52 -17.79
N PHE A 418 23.63 11.86 -17.26
CA PHE A 418 23.03 10.67 -17.91
C PHE A 418 21.67 10.91 -18.53
N ASP A 419 21.18 12.15 -18.45
CA ASP A 419 19.94 12.56 -19.06
C ASP A 419 19.99 14.06 -19.45
N THR A 420 18.99 14.50 -20.20
CA THR A 420 18.87 15.92 -20.56
C THR A 420 18.48 16.74 -19.31
N THR A 421 18.89 18.02 -19.29
CA THR A 421 18.45 18.95 -18.24
C THR A 421 16.93 19.04 -18.15
N ALA A 422 16.23 18.97 -19.31
CA ALA A 422 14.76 18.98 -19.34
C ALA A 422 14.17 17.76 -18.62
N ASN A 423 14.62 16.54 -18.93
CA ASN A 423 14.13 15.33 -18.26
C ASN A 423 14.41 15.35 -16.76
N ASN A 424 15.62 15.74 -16.36
CA ASN A 424 15.97 15.86 -14.94
C ASN A 424 15.09 16.89 -14.22
N THR A 425 14.76 18.00 -14.86
CA THR A 425 13.84 19.01 -14.32
C THR A 425 12.44 18.43 -14.10
N ILE A 426 11.90 17.70 -15.09
CA ILE A 426 10.59 17.03 -14.97
C ILE A 426 10.58 16.03 -13.81
N VAL A 427 11.60 15.17 -13.72
CA VAL A 427 11.72 14.19 -12.64
C VAL A 427 11.81 14.89 -11.28
N LYS A 428 12.62 15.95 -11.17
CA LYS A 428 12.75 16.75 -9.93
C LYS A 428 11.42 17.38 -9.51
N ASN A 429 10.70 17.96 -10.46
CA ASN A 429 9.39 18.56 -10.23
C ASN A 429 8.38 17.50 -9.77
N TYR A 430 8.35 16.34 -10.44
CA TYR A 430 7.49 15.24 -10.05
C TYR A 430 7.79 14.70 -8.64
N VAL A 431 9.06 14.49 -8.31
CA VAL A 431 9.47 14.04 -6.99
C VAL A 431 9.03 15.04 -5.90
N ASN A 432 9.27 16.33 -6.11
CA ASN A 432 8.82 17.37 -5.19
C ASN A 432 7.29 17.42 -5.10
N TYR A 433 6.58 17.27 -6.23
CA TYR A 433 5.13 17.19 -6.25
C TYR A 433 4.59 16.01 -5.43
N VAL A 434 5.21 14.83 -5.55
CA VAL A 434 4.87 13.66 -4.74
C VAL A 434 5.04 13.95 -3.25
N LEU A 435 6.17 14.55 -2.86
CA LEU A 435 6.49 14.82 -1.45
C LEU A 435 5.62 15.94 -0.84
N ASP A 436 5.37 17.01 -1.58
CA ASP A 436 4.76 18.23 -1.04
C ASP A 436 3.25 18.31 -1.24
N THR A 437 2.74 17.68 -2.29
CA THR A 437 1.35 17.87 -2.73
C THR A 437 0.57 16.56 -2.75
N CYS A 438 1.02 15.59 -3.52
CA CYS A 438 0.22 14.38 -3.78
C CYS A 438 0.19 13.44 -2.58
N ALA A 439 1.34 13.02 -2.04
CA ALA A 439 1.36 12.07 -0.93
C ALA A 439 0.66 12.63 0.34
N PRO A 440 0.87 13.88 0.75
CA PRO A 440 0.11 14.48 1.85
C PRO A 440 -1.41 14.46 1.63
N ALA A 441 -1.87 14.65 0.39
CA ALA A 441 -3.29 14.72 0.07
C ALA A 441 -3.97 13.35 -0.03
N VAL A 442 -3.29 12.34 -0.61
CA VAL A 442 -3.97 11.10 -1.03
C VAL A 442 -3.38 9.80 -0.46
N ALA A 443 -2.18 9.81 0.12
CA ALA A 443 -1.52 8.60 0.58
C ALA A 443 -2.38 7.82 1.60
N GLU A 444 -2.86 8.47 2.66
CA GLU A 444 -3.71 7.81 3.66
C GLU A 444 -5.02 7.27 3.06
N LEU A 445 -5.60 7.97 2.09
CA LEU A 445 -6.83 7.54 1.41
C LEU A 445 -6.62 6.24 0.64
N LYS A 446 -5.41 6.05 0.15
CA LYS A 446 -4.97 4.86 -0.58
C LYS A 446 -4.39 3.77 0.32
N GLY A 447 -4.23 4.02 1.62
CA GLY A 447 -3.66 3.07 2.57
C GLY A 447 -2.17 3.24 2.83
N TYR A 448 -1.50 4.15 2.12
CA TYR A 448 -0.08 4.45 2.33
C TYR A 448 0.15 5.37 3.52
N ALA A 449 1.35 5.33 4.05
CA ALA A 449 1.83 6.19 5.11
C ALA A 449 2.66 7.33 4.50
N PRO A 450 2.22 8.59 4.62
CA PRO A 450 3.08 9.73 4.32
C PRO A 450 4.36 9.65 5.15
N LEU A 451 5.47 10.10 4.58
CA LEU A 451 6.74 10.14 5.29
C LEU A 451 6.66 11.14 6.46
N PRO A 452 7.32 10.87 7.61
CA PRO A 452 7.52 11.86 8.65
C PRO A 452 8.27 13.09 8.13
N THR A 453 8.02 14.26 8.70
CA THR A 453 8.64 15.53 8.27
C THR A 453 10.16 15.48 8.21
N SER A 454 10.82 14.80 9.16
CA SER A 454 12.27 14.60 9.16
C SER A 454 12.75 13.87 7.92
N LEU A 455 12.02 12.83 7.52
CA LEU A 455 12.36 12.02 6.35
C LEU A 455 12.03 12.75 5.04
N VAL A 456 10.95 13.53 5.00
CA VAL A 456 10.64 14.44 3.88
C VAL A 456 11.77 15.46 3.67
N THR A 457 12.32 16.05 4.74
CA THR A 457 13.44 16.98 4.67
C THR A 457 14.67 16.33 4.04
N ILE A 458 15.01 15.10 4.45
CA ILE A 458 16.11 14.34 3.85
C ILE A 458 15.84 14.05 2.37
N SER A 459 14.63 13.61 2.04
CA SER A 459 14.22 13.31 0.66
C SER A 459 14.32 14.54 -0.24
N LYS A 460 13.94 15.71 0.23
CA LYS A 460 14.06 16.99 -0.51
C LYS A 460 15.51 17.40 -0.71
N ALA A 461 16.36 17.21 0.29
CA ALA A 461 17.80 17.46 0.15
C ALA A 461 18.46 16.54 -0.89
N LEU A 462 18.00 15.27 -0.98
CA LEU A 462 18.42 14.34 -2.02
C LEU A 462 17.83 14.70 -3.38
N ALA A 463 16.55 15.07 -3.45
CA ALA A 463 15.88 15.50 -4.67
C ALA A 463 16.52 16.77 -5.27
N ALA A 464 17.08 17.67 -4.44
CA ALA A 464 17.79 18.84 -4.89
C ALA A 464 18.99 18.52 -5.80
N LYS A 465 19.60 17.32 -5.61
CA LYS A 465 20.73 16.82 -6.42
C LYS A 465 20.33 16.28 -7.79
N ILE A 466 19.03 16.16 -8.10
CA ILE A 466 18.56 15.72 -9.41
C ILE A 466 18.91 16.77 -10.43
N GLY A 467 19.73 16.42 -11.43
CA GLY A 467 20.20 17.31 -12.48
C GLY A 467 21.17 18.40 -12.01
N ALA A 468 21.81 18.25 -10.86
CA ALA A 468 22.77 19.22 -10.30
C ALA A 468 24.18 19.00 -10.85
#